data_72e22c2376a3598d9ac5e9a35c1564d7
#
_entry.id   72e22c2376a3598d9ac5e9a35c1564d7
#
_cell.length_a   1.000
_cell.length_b   1.000
_cell.length_c   1.000
_cell.angle_alpha   90.00
_cell.angle_beta   90.00
_cell.angle_gamma   90.00
#
_symmetry.space_group_name_H-M   'P 1'
#
loop_
_entity.id
_entity.type
_entity.pdbx_description
1 polymer ?
#
loop_
_entity_poly.entity_id
_entity_poly.type
_entity_poly.pdbx_seq_one_letter_code
_entity_poly.pdbx_strand_id
1 'polypeptide(L)'
;MVGIIVVFPNKDNATNIRNLLVRAGLNVTGVCTTGAQAMNYADSVDEGIIVCGYKLKDMMYSELREYLPDRFEMLLIASQG
;
A
#
# COMPACT_ATOMS: atom_id res chain seq x y z
N MET A 1 0.98 17.05 -2.65
CA MET A 1 2.00 16.11 -2.17
C MET A 1 1.50 14.69 -2.33
N VAL A 2 2.28 13.83 -2.94
CA VAL A 2 1.87 12.45 -3.17
C VAL A 2 1.95 11.65 -1.88
N GLY A 3 0.85 11.00 -1.52
CA GLY A 3 0.82 10.15 -0.34
C GLY A 3 1.15 8.70 -0.67
N ILE A 4 1.67 7.99 0.31
CA ILE A 4 2.00 6.58 0.18
C ILE A 4 1.08 5.76 1.07
N ILE A 5 0.51 4.72 0.50
CA ILE A 5 -0.34 3.77 1.24
C ILE A 5 0.42 2.45 1.29
N VAL A 6 0.64 1.95 2.49
CA VAL A 6 1.36 0.69 2.72
C VAL A 6 0.35 -0.42 2.95
N VAL A 7 0.45 -1.50 2.17
CA VAL A 7 -0.50 -2.62 2.25
C VAL A 7 0.26 -3.94 2.34
N PHE A 8 0.23 -4.57 3.48
CA PHE A 8 0.87 -5.89 3.68
C PHE A 8 -0.04 -6.75 4.55
N PRO A 9 -0.08 -8.06 4.30
CA PRO A 9 -0.96 -8.96 5.05
C PRO A 9 -0.58 -9.08 6.53
N ASN A 10 0.69 -8.86 6.86
CA ASN A 10 1.17 -8.90 8.23
C ASN A 10 1.32 -7.46 8.73
N LYS A 11 0.61 -7.15 9.82
CA LYS A 11 0.61 -5.80 10.38
C LYS A 11 2.01 -5.34 10.80
N ASP A 12 2.81 -6.26 11.35
CA ASP A 12 4.17 -5.92 11.78
C ASP A 12 5.05 -5.54 10.59
N ASN A 13 4.92 -6.28 9.48
CA ASN A 13 5.64 -5.96 8.26
C ASN A 13 5.19 -4.61 7.70
N ALA A 14 3.89 -4.36 7.69
CA ALA A 14 3.34 -3.10 7.22
C ALA A 14 3.88 -1.93 8.05
N THR A 15 3.90 -2.08 9.36
CA THR A 15 4.42 -1.06 10.27
C THR A 15 5.91 -0.83 10.05
N ASN A 16 6.68 -1.89 9.87
CA ASN A 16 8.12 -1.77 9.63
C ASN A 16 8.41 -1.03 8.33
N ILE A 17 7.69 -1.34 7.27
CA ILE A 17 7.84 -0.66 5.98
C ILE A 17 7.44 0.82 6.12
N ARG A 18 6.34 1.08 6.79
CA ARG A 18 5.91 2.46 7.06
C ARG A 18 7.01 3.25 7.77
N ASN A 19 7.61 2.67 8.81
CA ASN A 19 8.65 3.35 9.58
C ASN A 19 9.87 3.64 8.73
N LEU A 20 10.26 2.71 7.85
CA LEU A 20 11.38 2.94 6.93
C LEU A 20 11.08 4.10 5.98
N LEU A 21 9.88 4.15 5.44
CA LEU A 21 9.48 5.21 4.51
C LEU A 21 9.42 6.57 5.21
N VAL A 22 8.89 6.61 6.42
CA VAL A 22 8.84 7.86 7.20
C VAL A 22 10.24 8.37 7.53
N ARG A 23 11.15 7.46 7.88
CA ARG A 23 12.55 7.83 8.14
C ARG A 23 13.23 8.39 6.90
N ALA A 24 12.85 7.92 5.73
CA ALA A 24 13.39 8.42 4.47
C ALA A 24 12.80 9.78 4.07
N GLY A 25 11.89 10.33 4.86
CA GLY A 25 11.27 11.62 4.58
C GLY A 25 10.04 11.53 3.68
N LEU A 26 9.48 10.34 3.50
CA LEU A 26 8.33 10.14 2.65
C LEU A 26 7.02 10.29 3.43
N ASN A 27 5.97 10.68 2.73
CA ASN A 27 4.68 10.95 3.34
C ASN A 27 3.79 9.70 3.27
N VAL A 28 3.73 8.94 4.36
CA VAL A 28 2.87 7.76 4.45
C VAL A 28 1.52 8.17 5.00
N THR A 29 0.47 8.04 4.20
CA THR A 29 -0.88 8.47 4.56
C THR A 29 -1.75 7.35 5.11
N GLY A 30 -1.38 6.10 4.89
CA GLY A 30 -2.17 4.99 5.40
C GLY A 30 -1.37 3.69 5.47
N VAL A 31 -1.77 2.84 6.41
CA VAL A 31 -1.21 1.50 6.58
C VAL A 31 -2.37 0.52 6.63
N CYS A 32 -2.35 -0.46 5.76
CA CYS A 32 -3.44 -1.42 5.59
C CYS A 32 -2.92 -2.85 5.63
N THR A 33 -3.81 -3.77 5.95
CA THR A 33 -3.52 -5.20 5.87
C THR A 33 -4.37 -5.90 4.81
N THR A 34 -5.33 -5.22 4.23
CA THR A 34 -6.22 -5.76 3.20
C THR A 34 -6.30 -4.83 2.00
N GLY A 35 -6.64 -5.40 0.85
CA GLY A 35 -6.87 -4.61 -0.36
C GLY A 35 -8.10 -3.72 -0.24
N ALA A 36 -9.13 -4.18 0.48
CA ALA A 36 -10.34 -3.39 0.70
C ALA A 36 -10.02 -2.08 1.43
N GLN A 37 -9.16 -2.14 2.45
CA GLN A 37 -8.73 -0.94 3.16
C GLN A 37 -7.95 0.01 2.24
N ALA A 38 -7.09 -0.56 1.39
CA ALA A 38 -6.32 0.24 0.45
C ALA A 38 -7.24 0.96 -0.54
N MET A 39 -8.27 0.30 -1.01
CA MET A 39 -9.25 0.92 -1.91
C MET A 39 -9.99 2.08 -1.24
N ASN A 40 -10.33 1.93 0.04
CA ASN A 40 -10.97 3.01 0.79
C ASN A 40 -10.05 4.23 0.91
N TYR A 41 -8.78 4.03 1.17
CA TYR A 41 -7.81 5.12 1.20
C TYR A 41 -7.68 5.76 -0.17
N ALA A 42 -7.65 4.96 -1.23
CA ALA A 42 -7.52 5.46 -2.59
C ALA A 42 -8.70 6.33 -2.99
N ASP A 43 -9.90 6.00 -2.52
CA ASP A 43 -11.11 6.78 -2.81
C ASP A 43 -11.06 8.17 -2.19
N SER A 44 -10.31 8.35 -1.13
CA SER A 44 -10.23 9.64 -0.42
C SER A 44 -9.12 10.54 -0.91
N VAL A 45 -8.28 10.08 -1.85
CA VAL A 45 -7.18 10.87 -2.40
C VAL A 45 -7.19 10.81 -3.93
N ASP A 46 -6.64 11.84 -4.57
CA ASP A 46 -6.66 11.94 -6.03
C ASP A 46 -5.55 11.11 -6.69
N GLU A 47 -4.41 10.98 -6.02
CA GLU A 47 -3.29 10.23 -6.56
C GLU A 47 -2.42 9.73 -5.41
N GLY A 48 -1.58 8.76 -5.69
CA GLY A 48 -0.69 8.24 -4.67
C GLY A 48 0.11 7.05 -5.16
N ILE A 49 0.90 6.51 -4.24
CA ILE A 49 1.70 5.33 -4.49
C ILE A 49 1.26 4.25 -3.51
N ILE A 50 0.99 3.07 -4.03
CA ILE A 50 0.66 1.91 -3.21
C ILE A 50 1.91 1.04 -3.08
N VAL A 51 2.39 0.87 -1.86
CA VAL A 51 3.51 -0.03 -1.58
C VAL A 51 2.92 -1.29 -0.95
N CYS A 52 2.98 -2.39 -1.66
CA CYS A 52 2.31 -3.61 -1.18
C CYS A 52 3.12 -4.87 -1.44
N GLY A 53 2.77 -5.92 -0.73
CA GLY A 53 3.27 -7.25 -0.99
C GLY A 53 2.53 -7.93 -2.13
N TYR A 54 3.03 -9.07 -2.58
CA TYR A 54 2.42 -9.79 -3.70
C TYR A 54 1.06 -10.38 -3.34
N LYS A 55 0.88 -10.77 -2.08
CA LYS A 55 -0.36 -11.39 -1.62
C LYS A 55 -0.87 -10.64 -0.40
N LEU A 56 -2.12 -10.25 -0.44
CA LEU A 56 -2.80 -9.59 0.67
C LEU A 56 -3.74 -10.58 1.35
N LYS A 57 -4.35 -10.19 2.46
CA LYS A 57 -5.24 -11.10 3.18
C LYS A 57 -6.47 -11.49 2.39
N ASP A 58 -7.01 -10.57 1.59
CA ASP A 58 -8.26 -10.73 0.89
C ASP A 58 -8.11 -10.83 -0.64
N MET A 59 -6.95 -10.54 -1.18
CA MET A 59 -6.73 -10.58 -2.62
C MET A 59 -5.25 -10.57 -2.96
N MET A 60 -4.94 -10.85 -4.23
CA MET A 60 -3.59 -10.70 -4.77
C MET A 60 -3.36 -9.26 -5.22
N TYR A 61 -2.09 -8.84 -5.30
CA TYR A 61 -1.76 -7.50 -5.74
C TYR A 61 -2.36 -7.16 -7.11
N SER A 62 -2.44 -8.15 -8.01
CA SER A 62 -2.97 -7.94 -9.34
C SER A 62 -4.45 -7.56 -9.32
N GLU A 63 -5.22 -8.12 -8.40
CA GLU A 63 -6.61 -7.77 -8.24
C GLU A 63 -6.76 -6.34 -7.71
N LEU A 64 -5.95 -5.97 -6.73
CA LEU A 64 -5.95 -4.61 -6.21
C LEU A 64 -5.61 -3.61 -7.30
N ARG A 65 -4.61 -3.93 -8.13
CA ARG A 65 -4.19 -3.06 -9.21
C ARG A 65 -5.31 -2.81 -10.21
N GLU A 66 -6.11 -3.84 -10.50
CA GLU A 66 -7.24 -3.69 -11.42
C GLU A 66 -8.31 -2.73 -10.90
N TYR A 67 -8.47 -2.67 -9.59
CA TYR A 67 -9.44 -1.76 -8.96
C TYR A 67 -8.94 -0.33 -8.88
N LEU A 68 -7.62 -0.11 -8.86
CA LEU A 68 -7.06 1.21 -8.69
C LEU A 68 -7.06 2.00 -10.00
N PRO A 69 -7.36 3.30 -9.95
CA PRO A 69 -7.21 4.15 -11.12
C PRO A 69 -5.76 4.24 -11.60
N ASP A 70 -5.57 4.57 -12.88
CA ASP A 70 -4.23 4.68 -13.46
C ASP A 70 -3.37 5.76 -12.80
N ARG A 71 -3.98 6.70 -12.11
CA ARG A 71 -3.25 7.76 -11.40
C ARG A 71 -2.51 7.25 -10.15
N PHE A 72 -2.74 6.01 -9.76
CA PHE A 72 -2.00 5.37 -8.67
C PHE A 72 -0.91 4.50 -9.23
N GLU A 73 0.29 4.62 -8.65
CA GLU A 73 1.40 3.72 -8.96
C GLU A 73 1.49 2.65 -7.89
N MET A 74 1.90 1.47 -8.30
CA MET A 74 2.05 0.35 -7.38
C MET A 74 3.50 -0.11 -7.35
N LEU A 75 4.08 -0.14 -6.15
CA LEU A 75 5.40 -0.69 -5.90
C LEU A 75 5.23 -2.02 -5.17
N LEU A 76 5.77 -3.07 -5.75
CA LEU A 76 5.71 -4.39 -5.15
C LEU A 76 6.99 -4.68 -4.39
N ILE A 77 6.84 -5.09 -3.14
CA ILE A 77 7.97 -5.49 -2.31
C ILE A 77 7.78 -6.96 -1.95
N ALA A 78 8.76 -7.77 -2.32
CA ALA A 78 8.76 -9.17 -1.93
C ALA A 78 9.08 -9.26 -0.44
N SER A 79 8.16 -9.81 0.33
CA SER A 79 8.46 -10.07 1.72
C SER A 79 9.16 -11.41 1.81
N GLN A 80 10.30 -11.41 2.46
CA GLN A 80 10.98 -12.65 2.78
C GLN A 80 10.43 -13.12 4.11
N GLY A 81 9.58 -14.09 3.99
CA GLY A 81 8.91 -14.65 5.16
C GLY A 81 9.83 -15.37 6.09
#